data_888ce4d33507b9ab4222ebc480bc35ca
#
_entry.id   888ce4d33507b9ab4222ebc480bc35ca
#
_cell.length_a   1.000
_cell.length_b   1.000
_cell.length_c   1.000
_cell.angle_alpha   90.00
_cell.angle_beta   90.00
_cell.angle_gamma   90.00
#
_symmetry.space_group_name_H-M   'P 1'
#
loop_
_entity.id
_entity.type
_entity.pdbx_description
1 polymer ?
#
loop_
_entity_poly.entity_id
_entity_poly.type
_entity_poly.pdbx_seq_one_letter_code
_entity_poly.pdbx_strand_id
1 'polypeptide(L)'
;MDKLQELINTLSEDDKREFRVFINRQKSKKQRKDLDLFELINENMNAKDIQKKLYKTPNKVAYHTLRKRLLKHLTDFIVLKQIDDDTTATSSISGL
;
A
#
# COMPACT_ATOMS: atom_id res chain seq x y z
N MET A 1 12.55 -4.53 -12.31
CA MET A 1 12.03 -3.38 -11.58
C MET A 1 10.97 -3.83 -10.58
N ASP A 2 10.92 -3.18 -9.46
CA ASP A 2 10.03 -3.61 -8.39
C ASP A 2 8.63 -3.04 -8.60
N LYS A 3 7.67 -3.92 -8.79
CA LYS A 3 6.28 -3.52 -9.04
C LYS A 3 5.71 -2.71 -7.88
N LEU A 4 6.06 -3.09 -6.66
CA LEU A 4 5.60 -2.37 -5.47
C LEU A 4 6.12 -0.95 -5.46
N GLN A 5 7.40 -0.78 -5.75
CA GLN A 5 8.01 0.54 -5.84
C GLN A 5 7.36 1.37 -6.95
N GLU A 6 7.08 0.75 -8.08
CA GLU A 6 6.44 1.44 -9.19
C GLU A 6 5.06 1.95 -8.81
N LEU A 7 4.26 1.10 -8.18
CA LEU A 7 2.91 1.49 -7.75
C LEU A 7 2.96 2.67 -6.81
N ILE A 8 3.86 2.61 -5.83
CA ILE A 8 3.99 3.69 -4.86
C ILE A 8 4.42 4.98 -5.56
N ASN A 9 5.33 4.87 -6.52
CA ASN A 9 5.81 6.04 -7.25
C ASN A 9 4.72 6.68 -8.13
N THR A 10 3.73 5.90 -8.55
CA THR A 10 2.63 6.43 -9.36
C THR A 10 1.58 7.16 -8.54
N LEU A 11 1.58 6.97 -7.23
CA LEU A 11 0.60 7.62 -6.36
C LEU A 11 0.96 9.09 -6.17
N SER A 12 -0.05 9.96 -6.21
CA SER A 12 0.11 11.35 -5.86
C SER A 12 0.24 11.49 -4.34
N GLU A 13 0.61 12.67 -3.88
CA GLU A 13 0.69 12.92 -2.44
C GLU A 13 -0.65 12.72 -1.77
N ASP A 14 -1.72 13.13 -2.42
CA ASP A 14 -3.08 12.92 -1.90
C ASP A 14 -3.41 11.44 -1.83
N ASP A 15 -3.05 10.69 -2.86
CA ASP A 15 -3.29 9.24 -2.89
C ASP A 15 -2.52 8.55 -1.76
N LYS A 16 -1.29 8.95 -1.53
CA LYS A 16 -0.50 8.37 -0.46
C LYS A 16 -1.13 8.64 0.90
N ARG A 17 -1.65 9.85 1.08
CA ARG A 17 -2.34 10.21 2.32
C ARG A 17 -3.58 9.36 2.51
N GLU A 18 -4.37 9.22 1.47
CA GLU A 18 -5.58 8.40 1.51
C GLU A 18 -5.26 6.94 1.78
N PHE A 19 -4.18 6.45 1.20
CA PHE A 19 -3.76 5.07 1.43
C PHE A 19 -3.38 4.84 2.88
N ARG A 20 -2.72 5.81 3.50
CA ARG A 20 -2.38 5.71 4.92
C ARG A 20 -3.63 5.59 5.78
N VAL A 21 -4.65 6.37 5.46
CA VAL A 21 -5.93 6.29 6.16
C VAL A 21 -6.59 4.95 5.91
N PHE A 22 -6.54 4.47 4.67
CA PHE A 22 -7.10 3.18 4.30
C PHE A 22 -6.49 2.05 5.12
N ILE A 23 -5.19 2.02 5.23
CA ILE A 23 -4.47 1.01 6.02
C ILE A 23 -4.82 1.14 7.51
N ASN A 24 -4.85 2.37 8.02
CA ASN A 24 -5.16 2.59 9.44
C ASN A 24 -6.56 2.13 9.81
N ARG A 25 -7.49 2.20 8.89
CA ARG A 25 -8.86 1.73 9.14
C ARG A 25 -8.95 0.23 9.29
N GLN A 26 -7.98 -0.50 8.76
CA GLN A 26 -7.96 -1.95 8.86
C GLN A 26 -7.69 -2.42 10.30
N LYS A 27 -7.14 -1.55 11.12
CA LYS A 27 -6.98 -1.72 12.57
C LYS A 27 -6.44 -3.05 13.04
N SER A 28 -5.55 -3.64 12.32
CA SER A 28 -4.89 -4.85 12.79
C SER A 28 -3.51 -4.46 13.30
N LYS A 29 -3.13 -5.00 14.45
CA LYS A 29 -1.78 -4.77 14.96
C LYS A 29 -0.72 -5.23 13.98
N LYS A 30 -1.07 -6.22 13.17
CA LYS A 30 -0.17 -6.74 12.14
C LYS A 30 0.01 -5.76 10.99
N GLN A 31 -0.91 -4.82 10.82
CA GLN A 31 -0.90 -3.87 9.72
C GLN A 31 0.10 -2.73 9.90
N ARG A 32 0.65 -2.57 11.11
CA ARG A 32 1.65 -1.54 11.34
C ARG A 32 2.87 -1.71 10.45
N LYS A 33 3.33 -2.95 10.29
CA LYS A 33 4.48 -3.21 9.43
C LYS A 33 4.18 -2.90 7.98
N ASP A 34 2.94 -3.10 7.56
CA ASP A 34 2.53 -2.78 6.19
C ASP A 34 2.71 -1.29 5.93
N LEU A 35 2.27 -0.46 6.86
CA LEU A 35 2.42 0.98 6.73
C LEU A 35 3.88 1.40 6.81
N ASP A 36 4.62 0.81 7.75
CA ASP A 36 6.05 1.09 7.87
C ASP A 36 6.78 0.76 6.58
N LEU A 37 6.47 -0.38 5.98
CA LEU A 37 7.07 -0.78 4.72
C LEU A 37 6.72 0.23 3.62
N PHE A 38 5.48 0.66 3.57
CA PHE A 38 5.03 1.66 2.59
C PHE A 38 5.86 2.93 2.71
N GLU A 39 6.04 3.44 3.92
CA GLU A 39 6.79 4.67 4.13
C GLU A 39 8.25 4.51 3.74
N LEU A 40 8.85 3.39 4.09
CA LEU A 40 10.26 3.14 3.77
C LEU A 40 10.49 3.02 2.26
N ILE A 41 9.57 2.36 1.56
CA ILE A 41 9.64 2.28 0.11
C ILE A 41 9.42 3.65 -0.51
N ASN A 42 8.51 4.43 0.05
CA ASN A 42 8.25 5.78 -0.43
C ASN A 42 9.49 6.68 -0.31
N GLU A 43 10.34 6.39 0.66
CA GLU A 43 11.60 7.11 0.84
C GLU A 43 12.70 6.58 -0.09
N ASN A 44 12.38 5.61 -0.94
CA ASN A 44 13.33 4.99 -1.87
C ASN A 44 14.46 4.24 -1.16
N MET A 45 14.17 3.74 0.03
CA MET A 45 15.14 2.97 0.77
C MET A 45 15.33 1.60 0.12
N ASN A 46 16.56 1.08 0.12
CA ASN A 46 16.81 -0.22 -0.49
C ASN A 46 16.33 -1.35 0.42
N ALA A 47 16.19 -2.55 -0.18
CA ALA A 47 15.63 -3.70 0.52
C ALA A 47 16.40 -4.08 1.78
N LYS A 48 17.71 -4.00 1.72
CA LYS A 48 18.55 -4.36 2.87
C LYS A 48 18.28 -3.44 4.07
N ASP A 49 18.23 -2.14 3.81
CA ASP A 49 17.99 -1.17 4.86
C ASP A 49 16.58 -1.28 5.43
N ILE A 50 15.60 -1.53 4.55
CA ILE A 50 14.23 -1.73 4.98
C ILE A 50 14.13 -2.93 5.92
N GLN A 51 14.76 -4.04 5.55
CA GLN A 51 14.73 -5.23 6.39
C GLN A 51 15.38 -4.98 7.75
N LYS A 52 16.47 -4.23 7.78
CA LYS A 52 17.14 -3.89 9.04
C LYS A 52 16.25 -3.06 9.95
N LYS A 53 15.46 -2.16 9.36
CA LYS A 53 14.57 -1.33 10.16
C LYS A 53 13.34 -2.07 10.65
N LEU A 54 12.81 -2.98 9.84
CA LEU A 54 11.59 -3.70 10.18
C LEU A 54 11.84 -4.91 11.06
N TYR A 55 12.98 -5.54 10.91
CA TYR A 55 13.30 -6.77 11.62
C TYR A 55 14.66 -6.68 12.28
N LYS A 56 14.75 -7.19 13.52
CA LYS A 56 16.02 -7.21 14.24
C LYS A 56 17.01 -8.15 13.57
N THR A 57 16.52 -9.26 13.02
CA THR A 57 17.32 -10.20 12.25
C THR A 57 16.76 -10.28 10.85
N PRO A 58 17.62 -10.44 9.83
CA PRO A 58 17.14 -10.57 8.46
C PRO A 58 16.19 -11.75 8.34
N ASN A 59 15.00 -11.48 7.81
CA ASN A 59 14.00 -12.52 7.59
C ASN A 59 13.39 -12.31 6.22
N LYS A 60 13.97 -12.97 5.22
CA LYS A 60 13.53 -12.80 3.84
C LYS A 60 12.11 -13.28 3.62
N VAL A 61 11.72 -14.36 4.28
CA VAL A 61 10.37 -14.91 4.11
C VAL A 61 9.34 -13.93 4.63
N ALA A 62 9.54 -13.42 5.85
CA ALA A 62 8.63 -12.45 6.43
C ALA A 62 8.57 -11.18 5.60
N TYR A 63 9.71 -10.73 5.10
CA TYR A 63 9.78 -9.53 4.27
C TYR A 63 9.00 -9.72 2.96
N HIS A 64 9.18 -10.85 2.29
CA HIS A 64 8.44 -11.13 1.07
C HIS A 64 6.95 -11.23 1.30
N THR A 65 6.55 -11.86 2.40
CA THR A 65 5.15 -11.97 2.76
C THR A 65 4.55 -10.58 3.01
N LEU A 66 5.29 -9.74 3.71
CA LEU A 66 4.86 -8.38 4.00
C LEU A 66 4.71 -7.57 2.71
N ARG A 67 5.64 -7.72 1.79
CA ARG A 67 5.58 -7.04 0.49
C ARG A 67 4.36 -7.47 -0.30
N LYS A 68 4.08 -8.76 -0.34
CA LYS A 68 2.89 -9.26 -1.04
C LYS A 68 1.61 -8.70 -0.43
N ARG A 69 1.56 -8.64 0.89
CA ARG A 69 0.40 -8.09 1.58
C ARG A 69 0.22 -6.62 1.25
N LEU A 70 1.30 -5.85 1.30
CA LEU A 70 1.24 -4.43 0.97
C LEU A 70 0.81 -4.22 -0.48
N LEU A 71 1.34 -5.03 -1.39
CA LEU A 71 0.96 -4.94 -2.79
C LEU A 71 -0.53 -5.20 -2.97
N LYS A 72 -1.06 -6.18 -2.25
CA LYS A 72 -2.48 -6.46 -2.30
C LYS A 72 -3.29 -5.27 -1.78
N HIS A 73 -2.88 -4.69 -0.66
CA HIS A 73 -3.58 -3.53 -0.12
C HIS A 73 -3.54 -2.36 -1.09
N LEU A 74 -2.41 -2.13 -1.72
CA LEU A 74 -2.29 -1.06 -2.72
C LEU A 74 -3.20 -1.32 -3.91
N THR A 75 -3.21 -2.55 -4.39
CA THR A 75 -4.06 -2.93 -5.51
C THR A 75 -5.53 -2.73 -5.16
N ASP A 76 -5.92 -3.19 -3.98
CA ASP A 76 -7.30 -3.04 -3.50
C ASP A 76 -7.68 -1.56 -3.40
N PHE A 77 -6.77 -0.75 -2.86
CA PHE A 77 -7.00 0.68 -2.74
C PHE A 77 -7.21 1.33 -4.09
N ILE A 78 -6.35 1.01 -5.04
CA ILE A 78 -6.45 1.58 -6.39
C ILE A 78 -7.75 1.16 -7.07
N VAL A 79 -8.12 -0.11 -6.94
CA VAL A 79 -9.36 -0.62 -7.50
C VAL A 79 -10.57 0.08 -6.88
N LEU A 80 -10.57 0.20 -5.56
CA LEU A 80 -11.67 0.88 -4.87
C LEU A 80 -11.78 2.33 -5.31
N LYS A 81 -10.66 2.99 -5.49
CA LYS A 81 -10.65 4.37 -5.93
C LYS A 81 -11.21 4.51 -7.34
N GLN A 82 -10.86 3.59 -8.22
CA GLN A 82 -11.39 3.59 -9.57
C GLN A 82 -12.89 3.29 -9.59
N ILE A 83 -13.33 2.38 -8.75
CA ILE A 83 -14.75 2.06 -8.63
C ILE A 83 -15.53 3.27 -8.14
N ASP A 84 -14.97 4.02 -7.18
CA ASP A 84 -15.62 5.22 -6.70
C ASP A 84 -15.80 6.25 -7.82
N ASP A 85 -14.76 6.44 -8.62
CA ASP A 85 -14.83 7.34 -9.75
C ASP A 85 -15.88 6.86 -10.75
N ASP A 86 -15.86 5.58 -11.08
CA ASP A 86 -16.84 4.99 -11.98
C ASP A 86 -18.23 5.07 -11.39
N THR A 87 -18.36 4.80 -10.10
CA THR A 87 -19.63 4.86 -9.42
C THR A 87 -20.16 6.27 -9.43
N THR A 88 -19.30 7.26 -9.27
CA THR A 88 -19.71 8.65 -9.35
C THR A 88 -20.27 8.96 -10.72
N ALA A 89 -19.63 8.45 -11.75
CA ALA A 89 -20.08 8.64 -13.11
C ALA A 89 -21.33 7.84 -13.40
N THR A 90 -21.38 6.60 -12.92
CA THR A 90 -22.45 5.68 -13.22
C THR A 90 -23.59 5.72 -12.24
N SER A 91 -23.35 6.15 -11.03
CA SER A 91 -24.41 6.16 -10.02
C SER A 91 -25.57 7.01 -10.47
N SER A 92 -25.29 8.03 -11.26
CA SER A 92 -26.33 8.83 -11.86
C SER A 92 -27.08 8.03 -12.91
N ILE A 93 -26.43 7.07 -13.52
CA ILE A 93 -27.02 6.23 -14.56
C ILE A 93 -27.71 5.04 -13.94
N SER A 94 -26.95 4.29 -13.20
CA SER A 94 -27.49 3.09 -12.63
C SER A 94 -28.55 3.41 -11.62
N GLY A 95 -28.49 4.62 -11.07
CA GLY A 95 -29.53 5.02 -10.14
C GLY A 95 -30.21 3.80 -9.60
N LEU A 96 -29.69 2.83 -9.98
CA LEU A 96 -30.19 1.50 -9.71
C LEU A 96 -30.34 1.19 -8.31
#